data_342e18ded596c0558e29e605977eb42c
#
_entry.id   342e18ded596c0558e29e605977eb42c
#
_cell.length_a   1.000
_cell.length_b   1.000
_cell.length_c   1.000
_cell.angle_alpha   90.00
_cell.angle_beta   90.00
_cell.angle_gamma   90.00
#
_symmetry.space_group_name_H-M   'P 1'
#
loop_
_entity.id
_entity.type
_entity.pdbx_description
1 polymer ?
#
loop_
_entity_poly.entity_id
_entity_poly.type
_entity_poly.pdbx_seq_one_letter_code
_entity_poly.pdbx_strand_id
1 'polypeptide(L)'
;MQRVLNGKTAVITGASRGIGAATARRFAAEGANLVLTARTLEQHPTLPGSLNETAHVCRGLGAEVLVIQADLADEESRLRIIPMALEKFGTINILVNNAVAAIYKALDQYALKHRRLMTEINVQAPLDLIQQSLPSMYEVGEGWIINLSSGSKKHPEGPPYDLGGVRGVYGFYGATKAMLDRLTTGLASELADRSIRVNTVEPKAAVLSEGADAVVGNMLTSSQIEPMEVMVESILFLAHCKKEHTGRNEISLNIVTQQRLTVMDLDGRSPFSE
;
A
#
# COMPACT_ATOMS: atom_id res chain seq x y z
N MET A 1 -20.00 3.72 -16.14
CA MET A 1 -18.81 2.87 -16.36
C MET A 1 -18.98 1.56 -15.60
N GLN A 2 -18.44 0.45 -16.10
CA GLN A 2 -18.44 -0.81 -15.37
C GLN A 2 -17.44 -0.72 -14.21
N ARG A 3 -17.88 -0.99 -12.98
CA ARG A 3 -17.03 -1.00 -11.78
C ARG A 3 -16.07 -2.18 -11.84
N VAL A 4 -14.77 -1.91 -11.93
CA VAL A 4 -13.74 -2.94 -12.21
C VAL A 4 -13.45 -3.89 -11.04
N LEU A 5 -13.83 -3.50 -9.81
CA LEU A 5 -13.67 -4.33 -8.61
C LEU A 5 -15.00 -4.87 -8.06
N ASN A 6 -16.09 -4.81 -8.85
CA ASN A 6 -17.40 -5.20 -8.38
C ASN A 6 -17.42 -6.64 -7.85
N GLY A 7 -17.84 -6.80 -6.59
CA GLY A 7 -17.92 -8.09 -5.90
C GLY A 7 -16.58 -8.67 -5.41
N LYS A 8 -15.46 -7.98 -5.65
CA LYS A 8 -14.15 -8.39 -5.10
C LYS A 8 -13.98 -7.90 -3.66
N THR A 9 -13.31 -8.69 -2.84
CA THR A 9 -12.94 -8.32 -1.47
C THR A 9 -11.49 -7.89 -1.43
N ALA A 10 -11.24 -6.66 -0.95
CA ALA A 10 -9.90 -6.09 -0.82
C ALA A 10 -9.55 -5.83 0.66
N VAL A 11 -8.41 -6.36 1.10
CA VAL A 11 -7.79 -6.04 2.40
C VAL A 11 -6.77 -4.93 2.20
N ILE A 12 -6.90 -3.83 2.95
CA ILE A 12 -6.01 -2.67 2.85
C ILE A 12 -5.43 -2.35 4.21
N THR A 13 -4.11 -2.43 4.35
CA THR A 13 -3.41 -2.09 5.59
C THR A 13 -3.03 -0.60 5.63
N GLY A 14 -3.00 -0.01 6.84
CA GLY A 14 -2.73 1.42 6.99
C GLY A 14 -3.83 2.31 6.43
N ALA A 15 -5.09 1.85 6.48
CA ALA A 15 -6.23 2.47 5.82
C ALA A 15 -6.87 3.63 6.61
N SER A 16 -6.28 4.10 7.72
CA SER A 16 -6.84 5.20 8.50
C SER A 16 -6.57 6.59 7.92
N ARG A 17 -5.62 6.74 7.00
CA ARG A 17 -5.22 8.00 6.35
C ARG A 17 -4.35 7.76 5.12
N GLY A 18 -3.99 8.85 4.42
CA GLY A 18 -3.02 8.86 3.32
C GLY A 18 -3.39 7.92 2.19
N ILE A 19 -2.38 7.30 1.58
CA ILE A 19 -2.54 6.43 0.41
C ILE A 19 -3.52 5.28 0.70
N GLY A 20 -3.49 4.69 1.90
CA GLY A 20 -4.38 3.60 2.26
C GLY A 20 -5.87 4.01 2.32
N ALA A 21 -6.18 5.16 2.91
CA ALA A 21 -7.54 5.70 2.95
C ALA A 21 -8.03 6.14 1.55
N ALA A 22 -7.16 6.78 0.77
CA ALA A 22 -7.46 7.18 -0.60
C ALA A 22 -7.70 5.96 -1.52
N THR A 23 -6.87 4.90 -1.38
CA THR A 23 -7.07 3.62 -2.08
C THR A 23 -8.40 2.97 -1.69
N ALA A 24 -8.73 2.96 -0.41
CA ALA A 24 -10.00 2.41 0.07
C ALA A 24 -11.19 3.14 -0.54
N ARG A 25 -11.15 4.48 -0.57
CA ARG A 25 -12.18 5.32 -1.18
C ARG A 25 -12.35 5.02 -2.68
N ARG A 26 -11.25 4.93 -3.42
CA ARG A 26 -11.29 4.62 -4.86
C ARG A 26 -11.78 3.21 -5.13
N PHE A 27 -11.37 2.21 -4.34
CA PHE A 27 -11.83 0.84 -4.45
C PHE A 27 -13.33 0.70 -4.12
N ALA A 28 -13.82 1.46 -3.13
CA ALA A 28 -15.25 1.56 -2.83
C ALA A 28 -16.05 2.07 -4.05
N ALA A 29 -15.57 3.11 -4.71
CA ALA A 29 -16.17 3.65 -5.92
C ALA A 29 -16.21 2.62 -7.07
N GLU A 30 -15.22 1.71 -7.11
CA GLU A 30 -15.14 0.61 -8.07
C GLU A 30 -15.91 -0.67 -7.65
N GLY A 31 -16.64 -0.61 -6.54
CA GLY A 31 -17.55 -1.67 -6.11
C GLY A 31 -16.91 -2.81 -5.30
N ALA A 32 -15.73 -2.60 -4.75
CA ALA A 32 -15.11 -3.57 -3.86
C ALA A 32 -15.78 -3.63 -2.49
N ASN A 33 -15.83 -4.82 -1.89
CA ASN A 33 -15.96 -5.00 -0.45
C ASN A 33 -14.62 -4.74 0.21
N LEU A 34 -14.59 -4.09 1.37
CA LEU A 34 -13.36 -3.60 1.98
C LEU A 34 -13.13 -4.14 3.38
N VAL A 35 -11.91 -4.57 3.64
CA VAL A 35 -11.37 -4.81 4.98
C VAL A 35 -10.31 -3.74 5.24
N LEU A 36 -10.61 -2.82 6.15
CA LEU A 36 -9.74 -1.69 6.48
C LEU A 36 -9.06 -1.96 7.82
N THR A 37 -7.73 -1.94 7.83
CA THR A 37 -6.98 -2.15 9.07
C THR A 37 -5.93 -1.09 9.31
N ALA A 38 -5.83 -0.63 10.55
CA ALA A 38 -4.80 0.27 11.07
C ALA A 38 -4.88 0.30 12.62
N ARG A 39 -3.95 1.01 13.26
CA ARG A 39 -3.95 1.21 14.72
C ARG A 39 -4.98 2.23 15.19
N THR A 40 -5.26 3.25 14.35
CA THR A 40 -6.15 4.37 14.70
C THR A 40 -7.58 4.06 14.31
N LEU A 41 -8.40 3.68 15.28
CA LEU A 41 -9.81 3.38 15.06
C LEU A 41 -10.65 4.67 14.96
N GLU A 42 -10.56 5.55 15.94
CA GLU A 42 -11.35 6.79 16.03
C GLU A 42 -10.50 8.04 15.88
N GLN A 43 -9.57 8.29 16.77
CA GLN A 43 -8.76 9.51 16.78
C GLN A 43 -7.29 9.22 17.05
N HIS A 44 -6.41 9.90 16.32
CA HIS A 44 -4.99 9.91 16.61
C HIS A 44 -4.62 11.19 17.37
N PRO A 45 -3.67 11.14 18.33
CA PRO A 45 -3.35 12.32 19.17
C PRO A 45 -2.90 13.56 18.36
N THR A 46 -2.26 13.37 17.21
CA THR A 46 -1.60 14.45 16.46
C THR A 46 -1.88 14.47 14.95
N LEU A 47 -2.40 13.41 14.39
CA LEU A 47 -2.63 13.29 12.94
C LEU A 47 -4.12 13.15 12.65
N PRO A 48 -4.66 13.79 11.60
CA PRO A 48 -6.03 13.58 11.16
C PRO A 48 -6.21 12.19 10.55
N GLY A 49 -7.45 11.78 10.41
CA GLY A 49 -7.86 10.53 9.79
C GLY A 49 -7.92 9.34 10.76
N SER A 50 -8.94 8.50 10.54
CA SER A 50 -9.22 7.30 11.32
C SER A 50 -9.83 6.20 10.45
N LEU A 51 -9.86 4.97 10.97
CA LEU A 51 -10.54 3.87 10.27
C LEU A 51 -12.04 4.12 10.14
N ASN A 52 -12.67 4.68 11.19
CA ASN A 52 -14.09 4.97 11.18
C ASN A 52 -14.47 6.05 10.16
N GLU A 53 -13.64 7.11 10.01
CA GLU A 53 -13.83 8.13 8.98
C GLU A 53 -13.69 7.53 7.58
N THR A 54 -12.63 6.76 7.32
CA THR A 54 -12.44 6.08 6.03
C THR A 54 -13.59 5.15 5.71
N ALA A 55 -14.02 4.33 6.69
CA ALA A 55 -15.14 3.41 6.52
C ALA A 55 -16.45 4.14 6.25
N HIS A 56 -16.70 5.28 6.91
CA HIS A 56 -17.89 6.11 6.67
C HIS A 56 -17.94 6.59 5.21
N VAL A 57 -16.83 7.12 4.71
CA VAL A 57 -16.73 7.57 3.30
C VAL A 57 -16.95 6.40 2.34
N CYS A 58 -16.31 5.25 2.56
CA CYS A 58 -16.44 4.08 1.70
C CYS A 58 -17.87 3.52 1.69
N ARG A 59 -18.56 3.48 2.84
CA ARG A 59 -19.97 3.08 2.92
C ARG A 59 -20.87 4.06 2.17
N GLY A 60 -20.57 5.36 2.23
CA GLY A 60 -21.27 6.39 1.43
C GLY A 60 -21.14 6.20 -0.08
N LEU A 61 -20.10 5.53 -0.55
CA LEU A 61 -19.91 5.12 -1.95
C LEU A 61 -20.56 3.76 -2.28
N GLY A 62 -21.19 3.11 -1.30
CA GLY A 62 -21.93 1.86 -1.46
C GLY A 62 -21.11 0.59 -1.19
N ALA A 63 -19.91 0.69 -0.64
CA ALA A 63 -19.10 -0.47 -0.27
C ALA A 63 -19.56 -1.11 1.03
N GLU A 64 -19.50 -2.43 1.12
CA GLU A 64 -19.55 -3.14 2.39
C GLU A 64 -18.16 -3.08 3.04
N VAL A 65 -18.08 -2.67 4.32
CA VAL A 65 -16.82 -2.38 4.99
C VAL A 65 -16.72 -3.07 6.33
N LEU A 66 -15.69 -3.91 6.50
CA LEU A 66 -15.23 -4.45 7.77
C LEU A 66 -14.04 -3.61 8.27
N VAL A 67 -14.12 -3.12 9.51
CA VAL A 67 -13.05 -2.37 10.15
C VAL A 67 -12.38 -3.26 11.20
N ILE A 68 -11.07 -3.39 11.12
CA ILE A 68 -10.27 -4.19 12.07
C ILE A 68 -9.16 -3.30 12.65
N GLN A 69 -9.28 -2.92 13.91
CA GLN A 69 -8.17 -2.27 14.60
C GLN A 69 -7.07 -3.30 14.88
N ALA A 70 -5.88 -3.06 14.31
CA ALA A 70 -4.73 -3.94 14.51
C ALA A 70 -3.41 -3.17 14.52
N ASP A 71 -2.48 -3.59 15.37
CA ASP A 71 -1.07 -3.20 15.30
C ASP A 71 -0.30 -4.28 14.55
N LEU A 72 0.24 -3.94 13.39
CA LEU A 72 1.02 -4.88 12.58
C LEU A 72 2.38 -5.24 13.19
N ALA A 73 2.84 -4.49 14.19
CA ALA A 73 4.03 -4.85 14.97
C ALA A 73 3.77 -5.96 15.98
N ASP A 74 2.50 -6.20 16.33
CA ASP A 74 2.06 -7.27 17.19
C ASP A 74 1.55 -8.45 16.35
N GLU A 75 2.21 -9.59 16.47
CA GLU A 75 1.94 -10.79 15.69
C GLU A 75 0.50 -11.30 15.90
N GLU A 76 0.05 -11.41 17.15
CA GLU A 76 -1.29 -11.86 17.46
C GLU A 76 -2.36 -10.93 16.86
N SER A 77 -2.13 -9.63 16.94
CA SER A 77 -3.03 -8.62 16.38
C SER A 77 -3.15 -8.73 14.86
N ARG A 78 -2.02 -8.88 14.14
CA ARG A 78 -2.05 -8.97 12.66
C ARG A 78 -2.58 -10.29 12.13
N LEU A 79 -2.32 -11.40 12.84
CA LEU A 79 -2.77 -12.73 12.40
C LEU A 79 -4.31 -12.90 12.46
N ARG A 80 -5.05 -12.01 13.15
CA ARG A 80 -6.52 -12.02 13.17
C ARG A 80 -7.15 -11.40 11.93
N ILE A 81 -6.41 -10.59 11.16
CA ILE A 81 -6.97 -9.79 10.07
C ILE A 81 -7.61 -10.67 8.99
N ILE A 82 -6.88 -11.62 8.47
CA ILE A 82 -7.34 -12.48 7.37
C ILE A 82 -8.46 -13.44 7.79
N PRO A 83 -8.38 -14.13 8.95
CA PRO A 83 -9.51 -14.94 9.43
C PRO A 83 -10.81 -14.15 9.58
N MET A 84 -10.77 -12.94 10.17
CA MET A 84 -11.95 -12.09 10.31
C MET A 84 -12.50 -11.61 8.94
N ALA A 85 -11.60 -11.33 7.98
CA ALA A 85 -11.99 -10.96 6.63
C ALA A 85 -12.71 -12.12 5.91
N LEU A 86 -12.21 -13.34 6.05
CA LEU A 86 -12.81 -14.54 5.48
C LEU A 86 -14.14 -14.89 6.15
N GLU A 87 -14.24 -14.76 7.46
CA GLU A 87 -15.51 -14.93 8.19
C GLU A 87 -16.60 -13.99 7.67
N LYS A 88 -16.23 -12.73 7.39
CA LYS A 88 -17.19 -11.71 6.94
C LYS A 88 -17.57 -11.84 5.46
N PHE A 89 -16.60 -12.06 4.58
CA PHE A 89 -16.79 -11.97 3.13
C PHE A 89 -16.63 -13.30 2.38
N GLY A 90 -16.17 -14.35 3.05
CA GLY A 90 -15.94 -15.67 2.46
C GLY A 90 -14.69 -15.77 1.58
N THR A 91 -14.30 -14.69 0.93
CA THR A 91 -13.15 -14.66 -0.01
C THR A 91 -12.30 -13.41 0.14
N ILE A 92 -11.01 -13.54 -0.23
CA ILE A 92 -10.09 -12.41 -0.40
C ILE A 92 -9.53 -12.48 -1.82
N ASN A 93 -9.75 -11.41 -2.60
CA ASN A 93 -9.25 -11.29 -3.97
C ASN A 93 -8.02 -10.38 -4.04
N ILE A 94 -7.97 -9.34 -3.21
CA ILE A 94 -6.96 -8.28 -3.30
C ILE A 94 -6.37 -8.04 -1.91
N LEU A 95 -5.03 -7.98 -1.84
CA LEU A 95 -4.30 -7.56 -0.64
C LEU A 95 -3.41 -6.36 -0.98
N VAL A 96 -3.64 -5.23 -0.30
CA VAL A 96 -2.80 -4.02 -0.41
C VAL A 96 -2.02 -3.83 0.89
N ASN A 97 -0.75 -4.18 0.86
CA ASN A 97 0.20 -3.95 1.95
C ASN A 97 0.74 -2.52 1.85
N ASN A 98 -0.03 -1.57 2.41
CA ASN A 98 0.29 -0.14 2.41
C ASN A 98 0.86 0.35 3.75
N ALA A 99 0.52 -0.26 4.87
CA ALA A 99 1.04 0.17 6.18
C ALA A 99 2.56 0.19 6.21
N VAL A 100 3.13 1.21 6.86
CA VAL A 100 4.57 1.43 6.90
C VAL A 100 5.03 2.01 8.22
N ALA A 101 6.22 1.60 8.65
CA ALA A 101 7.03 2.32 9.63
C ALA A 101 8.22 2.96 8.91
N ALA A 102 8.31 4.30 8.96
CA ALA A 102 9.39 5.06 8.38
C ALA A 102 10.08 5.86 9.49
N ILE A 103 11.33 5.53 9.78
CA ILE A 103 12.17 6.23 10.75
C ILE A 103 13.45 6.59 10.02
N TYR A 104 13.75 7.89 9.94
CA TYR A 104 14.90 8.41 9.22
C TYR A 104 16.00 8.78 10.19
N LYS A 105 17.13 8.06 10.13
CA LYS A 105 18.33 8.27 10.94
C LYS A 105 19.56 7.80 10.17
N ALA A 106 20.74 8.30 10.54
CA ALA A 106 22.00 7.75 10.08
C ALA A 106 22.13 6.29 10.56
N LEU A 107 22.77 5.42 9.77
CA LEU A 107 22.83 3.98 10.05
C LEU A 107 23.49 3.64 11.38
N ASP A 108 24.48 4.42 11.80
CA ASP A 108 25.19 4.30 13.10
C ASP A 108 24.34 4.74 14.30
N GLN A 109 23.21 5.43 14.08
CA GLN A 109 22.35 5.99 15.13
C GLN A 109 21.03 5.23 15.33
N TYR A 110 20.81 4.15 14.59
CA TYR A 110 19.57 3.37 14.74
C TYR A 110 19.57 2.54 16.02
N ALA A 111 18.66 2.85 16.92
CA ALA A 111 18.35 1.97 18.05
C ALA A 111 17.78 0.64 17.56
N LEU A 112 18.11 -0.47 18.25
CA LEU A 112 17.63 -1.81 17.89
C LEU A 112 16.10 -1.88 17.77
N LYS A 113 15.37 -1.22 18.68
CA LYS A 113 13.90 -1.15 18.65
C LYS A 113 13.35 -0.56 17.34
N HIS A 114 14.02 0.44 16.76
CA HIS A 114 13.59 1.07 15.50
C HIS A 114 13.82 0.13 14.31
N ARG A 115 14.95 -0.58 14.30
CA ARG A 115 15.25 -1.57 13.25
C ARG A 115 14.25 -2.72 13.29
N ARG A 116 13.98 -3.26 14.48
CA ARG A 116 12.97 -4.32 14.68
C ARG A 116 11.59 -3.87 14.22
N LEU A 117 11.13 -2.67 14.65
CA LEU A 117 9.83 -2.15 14.27
C LEU A 117 9.68 -2.00 12.74
N MET A 118 10.69 -1.44 12.06
CA MET A 118 10.64 -1.27 10.60
C MET A 118 10.69 -2.61 9.87
N THR A 119 11.49 -3.58 10.33
CA THR A 119 11.51 -4.91 9.74
C THR A 119 10.18 -5.63 9.94
N GLU A 120 9.61 -5.51 11.13
CA GLU A 120 8.34 -6.13 11.49
C GLU A 120 7.20 -5.61 10.60
N ILE A 121 7.00 -4.29 10.57
CA ILE A 121 5.87 -3.69 9.84
C ILE A 121 6.08 -3.71 8.32
N ASN A 122 7.31 -3.45 7.84
CA ASN A 122 7.54 -3.29 6.40
C ASN A 122 7.81 -4.60 5.67
N VAL A 123 8.12 -5.68 6.39
CA VAL A 123 8.55 -6.95 5.78
C VAL A 123 7.78 -8.14 6.33
N GLN A 124 7.82 -8.38 7.65
CA GLN A 124 7.21 -9.57 8.25
C GLN A 124 5.68 -9.52 8.13
N ALA A 125 5.06 -8.41 8.53
CA ALA A 125 3.61 -8.27 8.46
C ALA A 125 3.04 -8.44 7.03
N PRO A 126 3.61 -7.80 5.98
CA PRO A 126 3.23 -8.13 4.60
C PRO A 126 3.33 -9.61 4.26
N LEU A 127 4.43 -10.29 4.65
CA LEU A 127 4.61 -11.70 4.36
C LEU A 127 3.56 -12.58 5.05
N ASP A 128 3.27 -12.33 6.33
CA ASP A 128 2.26 -13.08 7.08
C ASP A 128 0.86 -12.90 6.46
N LEU A 129 0.48 -11.67 6.12
CA LEU A 129 -0.81 -11.40 5.48
C LEU A 129 -0.90 -12.03 4.09
N ILE A 130 0.19 -12.06 3.33
CA ILE A 130 0.26 -12.76 2.04
C ILE A 130 0.03 -14.25 2.26
N GLN A 131 0.80 -14.89 3.15
CA GLN A 131 0.70 -16.33 3.42
C GLN A 131 -0.72 -16.74 3.85
N GLN A 132 -1.37 -15.93 4.69
CA GLN A 132 -2.75 -16.19 5.11
C GLN A 132 -3.79 -15.96 4.00
N SER A 133 -3.54 -15.04 3.05
CA SER A 133 -4.47 -14.74 1.96
C SER A 133 -4.39 -15.73 0.81
N LEU A 134 -3.24 -16.36 0.58
CA LEU A 134 -3.01 -17.26 -0.54
C LEU A 134 -4.00 -18.44 -0.62
N PRO A 135 -4.37 -19.14 0.49
CA PRO A 135 -5.34 -20.23 0.41
C PRO A 135 -6.67 -19.80 -0.23
N SER A 136 -7.21 -18.64 0.17
CA SER A 136 -8.44 -18.10 -0.42
C SER A 136 -8.26 -17.74 -1.90
N MET A 137 -7.11 -17.14 -2.28
CA MET A 137 -6.81 -16.83 -3.68
C MET A 137 -6.65 -18.09 -4.53
N TYR A 138 -6.14 -19.19 -3.95
CA TYR A 138 -6.08 -20.49 -4.64
C TYR A 138 -7.47 -21.08 -4.89
N GLU A 139 -8.37 -21.00 -3.93
CA GLU A 139 -9.76 -21.47 -4.05
C GLU A 139 -10.53 -20.68 -5.10
N VAL A 140 -10.37 -19.35 -5.12
CA VAL A 140 -10.98 -18.45 -6.11
C VAL A 140 -10.38 -18.65 -7.51
N GLY A 141 -9.12 -19.11 -7.60
CA GLY A 141 -8.38 -19.28 -8.84
C GLY A 141 -7.73 -18.01 -9.39
N GLU A 142 -7.84 -16.88 -8.66
CA GLU A 142 -7.14 -15.64 -9.00
C GLU A 142 -6.93 -14.74 -7.76
N GLY A 143 -5.92 -13.85 -7.83
CA GLY A 143 -5.63 -12.91 -6.77
C GLY A 143 -4.67 -11.79 -7.20
N TRP A 144 -4.68 -10.69 -6.43
CA TRP A 144 -3.80 -9.55 -6.63
C TRP A 144 -3.19 -9.10 -5.30
N ILE A 145 -1.88 -9.08 -5.24
CA ILE A 145 -1.10 -8.65 -4.07
C ILE A 145 -0.28 -7.43 -4.49
N ILE A 146 -0.52 -6.31 -3.84
CA ILE A 146 0.13 -5.04 -4.10
C ILE A 146 0.89 -4.60 -2.86
N ASN A 147 2.20 -4.52 -2.95
CA ASN A 147 3.08 -4.08 -1.88
C ASN A 147 3.57 -2.65 -2.15
N LEU A 148 3.32 -1.72 -1.21
CA LEU A 148 3.77 -0.34 -1.35
C LEU A 148 5.25 -0.24 -1.05
N SER A 149 6.04 0.11 -2.07
CA SER A 149 7.48 0.29 -2.00
C SER A 149 7.88 1.76 -1.86
N SER A 150 9.12 2.10 -2.14
CA SER A 150 9.66 3.46 -2.06
C SER A 150 10.92 3.61 -2.91
N GLY A 151 11.09 4.76 -3.53
CA GLY A 151 12.33 5.12 -4.24
C GLY A 151 13.60 5.10 -3.37
N SER A 152 13.44 5.13 -2.03
CA SER A 152 14.54 5.01 -1.08
C SER A 152 15.28 3.65 -1.13
N LYS A 153 14.69 2.64 -1.78
CA LYS A 153 15.31 1.32 -2.01
C LYS A 153 16.48 1.34 -2.99
N LYS A 154 16.57 2.37 -3.83
CA LYS A 154 17.61 2.50 -4.84
C LYS A 154 18.97 2.64 -4.18
N HIS A 155 19.96 1.94 -4.73
CA HIS A 155 21.33 2.09 -4.27
C HIS A 155 21.85 3.49 -4.64
N PRO A 156 22.46 4.22 -3.71
CA PRO A 156 23.10 5.48 -4.04
C PRO A 156 24.30 5.22 -4.96
N GLU A 157 24.43 6.03 -6.00
CA GLU A 157 25.58 6.00 -6.92
C GLU A 157 26.65 6.99 -6.46
N GLY A 158 27.92 6.63 -6.56
CA GLY A 158 29.02 7.49 -6.18
C GLY A 158 30.34 6.75 -5.98
N PRO A 159 31.45 7.37 -5.52
CA PRO A 159 31.57 8.79 -5.13
C PRO A 159 31.66 9.77 -6.33
N PRO A 160 31.19 11.03 -6.19
CA PRO A 160 30.49 11.59 -5.03
C PRO A 160 29.05 11.07 -4.95
N TYR A 161 28.53 10.83 -3.73
CA TYR A 161 27.18 10.35 -3.54
C TYR A 161 26.17 11.50 -3.54
N ASP A 162 25.11 11.39 -4.35
CA ASP A 162 23.92 12.22 -4.21
C ASP A 162 23.05 11.65 -3.08
N LEU A 163 23.00 12.35 -1.96
CA LEU A 163 22.25 11.93 -0.77
C LEU A 163 20.78 12.35 -0.79
N GLY A 164 20.34 13.05 -1.81
CA GLY A 164 18.95 13.55 -1.94
C GLY A 164 18.51 14.49 -0.83
N GLY A 165 17.23 14.85 -0.82
CA GLY A 165 16.67 15.89 0.06
C GLY A 165 16.71 15.61 1.57
N VAL A 166 16.79 14.35 2.00
CA VAL A 166 16.87 13.93 3.41
C VAL A 166 18.30 13.52 3.82
N ARG A 167 19.32 13.98 3.11
CA ARG A 167 20.75 13.73 3.37
C ARG A 167 21.11 12.25 3.56
N GLY A 168 20.44 11.34 2.85
CA GLY A 168 20.72 9.90 2.88
C GLY A 168 20.37 9.17 4.17
N VAL A 169 19.66 9.79 5.12
CA VAL A 169 19.32 9.16 6.42
C VAL A 169 18.17 8.13 6.34
N TYR A 170 17.86 7.64 5.16
CA TYR A 170 16.84 6.63 4.89
C TYR A 170 17.40 5.22 4.64
N GLY A 171 18.70 5.00 4.88
CA GLY A 171 19.37 3.75 4.50
C GLY A 171 18.72 2.48 5.04
N PHE A 172 18.32 2.44 6.31
CA PHE A 172 17.66 1.25 6.86
C PHE A 172 16.22 1.11 6.37
N TYR A 173 15.47 2.22 6.28
CA TYR A 173 14.14 2.22 5.67
C TYR A 173 14.19 1.71 4.22
N GLY A 174 15.12 2.25 3.41
CA GLY A 174 15.33 1.78 2.04
C GLY A 174 15.69 0.30 1.95
N ALA A 175 16.51 -0.21 2.86
CA ALA A 175 16.84 -1.63 2.94
C ALA A 175 15.59 -2.50 3.19
N THR A 176 14.65 -2.07 4.06
CA THR A 176 13.39 -2.81 4.28
C THR A 176 12.51 -2.82 3.02
N LYS A 177 12.49 -1.72 2.25
CA LYS A 177 11.74 -1.64 0.99
C LYS A 177 12.38 -2.46 -0.12
N ALA A 178 13.72 -2.49 -0.20
CA ALA A 178 14.44 -3.38 -1.11
C ALA A 178 14.19 -4.87 -0.78
N MET A 179 14.12 -5.22 0.50
CA MET A 179 13.77 -6.57 0.94
C MET A 179 12.33 -6.93 0.52
N LEU A 180 11.36 -6.03 0.69
CA LEU A 180 9.98 -6.24 0.26
C LEU A 180 9.89 -6.44 -1.26
N ASP A 181 10.61 -5.66 -2.06
CA ASP A 181 10.68 -5.81 -3.51
C ASP A 181 11.26 -7.17 -3.91
N ARG A 182 12.33 -7.60 -3.23
CA ARG A 182 12.94 -8.91 -3.50
C ARG A 182 12.00 -10.07 -3.14
N LEU A 183 11.26 -9.97 -2.03
CA LEU A 183 10.23 -10.96 -1.67
C LEU A 183 9.10 -10.98 -2.68
N THR A 184 8.65 -9.82 -3.16
CA THR A 184 7.61 -9.70 -4.20
C THR A 184 7.99 -10.44 -5.48
N THR A 185 9.20 -10.22 -5.99
CA THR A 185 9.67 -10.88 -7.22
C THR A 185 9.90 -12.38 -7.01
N GLY A 186 10.35 -12.79 -5.81
CA GLY A 186 10.48 -14.19 -5.43
C GLY A 186 9.13 -14.90 -5.43
N LEU A 187 8.16 -14.33 -4.73
CA LEU A 187 6.81 -14.88 -4.65
C LEU A 187 6.12 -14.94 -6.02
N ALA A 188 6.27 -13.91 -6.86
CA ALA A 188 5.74 -13.92 -8.21
C ALA A 188 6.30 -15.09 -9.05
N SER A 189 7.59 -15.39 -8.88
CA SER A 189 8.22 -16.55 -9.52
C SER A 189 7.68 -17.89 -9.03
N GLU A 190 7.47 -18.02 -7.71
CA GLU A 190 6.90 -19.22 -7.09
C GLU A 190 5.43 -19.45 -7.49
N LEU A 191 4.70 -18.38 -7.81
CA LEU A 191 3.30 -18.40 -8.21
C LEU A 191 3.09 -18.30 -9.74
N ALA A 192 4.16 -18.49 -10.56
CA ALA A 192 4.09 -18.29 -12.01
C ALA A 192 2.99 -19.12 -12.70
N ASP A 193 2.73 -20.33 -12.21
CA ASP A 193 1.68 -21.23 -12.72
C ASP A 193 0.29 -20.92 -12.18
N ARG A 194 0.18 -19.96 -11.26
CA ARG A 194 -1.09 -19.53 -10.65
C ARG A 194 -1.57 -18.22 -11.30
N SER A 195 -2.85 -17.96 -11.22
CA SER A 195 -3.40 -16.66 -11.63
C SER A 195 -3.38 -15.65 -10.46
N ILE A 196 -2.24 -15.55 -9.77
CA ILE A 196 -2.01 -14.62 -8.66
C ILE A 196 -0.92 -13.66 -9.09
N ARG A 197 -1.23 -12.37 -9.07
CA ARG A 197 -0.31 -11.28 -9.44
C ARG A 197 0.27 -10.69 -8.18
N VAL A 198 1.59 -10.56 -8.14
CA VAL A 198 2.30 -9.97 -7.01
C VAL A 198 3.21 -8.88 -7.53
N ASN A 199 2.92 -7.63 -7.19
CA ASN A 199 3.67 -6.48 -7.68
C ASN A 199 3.99 -5.51 -6.53
N THR A 200 5.07 -4.73 -6.70
CA THR A 200 5.25 -3.53 -5.90
C THR A 200 4.95 -2.29 -6.71
N VAL A 201 4.56 -1.24 -6.03
CA VAL A 201 4.44 0.10 -6.59
C VAL A 201 5.04 1.13 -5.64
N GLU A 202 5.80 2.06 -6.20
CA GLU A 202 6.35 3.22 -5.49
C GLU A 202 5.92 4.51 -6.18
N PRO A 203 5.75 5.61 -5.47
CA PRO A 203 5.51 6.90 -6.09
C PRO A 203 6.77 7.36 -6.84
N LYS A 204 6.59 8.08 -7.94
CA LYS A 204 7.69 8.74 -8.68
C LYS A 204 8.34 9.84 -7.86
N ALA A 205 7.53 10.56 -7.09
CA ALA A 205 7.90 11.62 -6.17
C ALA A 205 7.18 11.39 -4.84
N ALA A 206 7.35 12.26 -3.85
CA ALA A 206 6.67 12.08 -2.57
C ALA A 206 5.15 12.28 -2.74
N VAL A 207 4.34 11.36 -2.21
CA VAL A 207 2.91 11.59 -2.02
C VAL A 207 2.71 12.20 -0.64
N LEU A 208 2.23 13.45 -0.57
CA LEU A 208 1.96 14.11 0.70
C LEU A 208 0.69 13.51 1.33
N SER A 209 0.90 12.45 2.10
CA SER A 209 -0.07 11.99 3.08
C SER A 209 0.13 12.75 4.39
N GLU A 210 -0.88 12.75 5.26
CA GLU A 210 -0.81 13.42 6.57
C GLU A 210 0.41 12.96 7.39
N GLY A 211 0.77 11.68 7.27
CA GLY A 211 1.97 11.14 7.92
C GLY A 211 3.28 11.54 7.24
N ALA A 212 3.31 11.63 5.92
CA ALA A 212 4.49 12.06 5.16
C ALA A 212 4.72 13.57 5.33
N ASP A 213 3.66 14.37 5.28
CA ASP A 213 3.70 15.82 5.47
C ASP A 213 4.29 16.18 6.83
N ALA A 214 3.86 15.50 7.89
CA ALA A 214 4.40 15.69 9.24
C ALA A 214 5.90 15.38 9.37
N VAL A 215 6.48 14.56 8.48
CA VAL A 215 7.89 14.15 8.55
C VAL A 215 8.76 14.91 7.56
N VAL A 216 8.29 15.14 6.33
CA VAL A 216 9.11 15.69 5.24
C VAL A 216 8.46 16.85 4.48
N GLY A 217 7.23 17.23 4.79
CA GLY A 217 6.47 18.23 4.03
C GLY A 217 7.22 19.56 3.85
N ASN A 218 7.85 20.05 4.90
CA ASN A 218 8.65 21.29 4.88
C ASN A 218 9.97 21.18 4.08
N MET A 219 10.35 19.98 3.63
CA MET A 219 11.60 19.72 2.92
C MET A 219 11.40 19.53 1.41
N LEU A 220 10.14 19.50 0.96
CA LEU A 220 9.79 19.18 -0.43
C LEU A 220 9.35 20.44 -1.18
N THR A 221 9.73 20.53 -2.45
CA THR A 221 9.19 21.49 -3.40
C THR A 221 7.99 20.88 -4.13
N SER A 222 7.13 21.70 -4.74
CA SER A 222 5.96 21.21 -5.49
C SER A 222 6.33 20.19 -6.60
N SER A 223 7.48 20.38 -7.25
CA SER A 223 7.98 19.44 -8.28
C SER A 223 8.42 18.07 -7.72
N GLN A 224 8.54 17.95 -6.41
CA GLN A 224 8.88 16.69 -5.71
C GLN A 224 7.66 16.00 -5.12
N ILE A 225 6.46 16.51 -5.42
CA ILE A 225 5.19 15.97 -4.94
C ILE A 225 4.45 15.33 -6.11
N GLU A 226 3.95 14.12 -5.89
CA GLU A 226 3.07 13.41 -6.81
C GLU A 226 1.62 13.48 -6.29
N PRO A 227 0.62 13.76 -7.15
CA PRO A 227 -0.78 13.71 -6.75
C PRO A 227 -1.19 12.36 -6.20
N MET A 228 -2.02 12.38 -5.16
CA MET A 228 -2.56 11.17 -4.52
C MET A 228 -3.32 10.31 -5.53
N GLU A 229 -4.04 10.92 -6.44
CA GLU A 229 -4.86 10.29 -7.48
C GLU A 229 -4.01 9.46 -8.44
N VAL A 230 -2.81 9.93 -8.82
CA VAL A 230 -1.87 9.18 -9.67
C VAL A 230 -1.41 7.89 -9.00
N MET A 231 -1.05 7.98 -7.72
CA MET A 231 -0.65 6.81 -6.94
C MET A 231 -1.80 5.82 -6.79
N VAL A 232 -2.98 6.30 -6.46
CA VAL A 232 -4.19 5.49 -6.25
C VAL A 232 -4.66 4.83 -7.55
N GLU A 233 -4.63 5.53 -8.70
CA GLU A 233 -4.99 4.97 -9.99
C GLU A 233 -4.03 3.83 -10.39
N SER A 234 -2.75 3.98 -10.05
CA SER A 234 -1.74 2.93 -10.27
C SER A 234 -2.00 1.69 -9.41
N ILE A 235 -2.39 1.88 -8.14
CA ILE A 235 -2.79 0.78 -7.25
C ILE A 235 -4.05 0.10 -7.79
N LEU A 236 -5.03 0.88 -8.25
CA LEU A 236 -6.25 0.34 -8.86
C LEU A 236 -5.92 -0.51 -10.09
N PHE A 237 -5.07 -0.01 -11.00
CA PHE A 237 -4.62 -0.80 -12.16
C PHE A 237 -4.03 -2.14 -11.73
N LEU A 238 -3.14 -2.15 -10.73
CA LEU A 238 -2.51 -3.38 -10.23
C LEU A 238 -3.51 -4.33 -9.55
N ALA A 239 -4.63 -3.82 -9.03
CA ALA A 239 -5.68 -4.61 -8.39
C ALA A 239 -6.61 -5.37 -9.36
N HIS A 240 -6.47 -5.12 -10.67
CA HIS A 240 -7.22 -5.83 -11.71
C HIS A 240 -6.39 -6.10 -12.98
N CYS A 241 -5.06 -5.99 -12.89
CA CYS A 241 -4.16 -6.22 -14.02
C CYS A 241 -4.21 -7.66 -14.53
N LYS A 242 -3.83 -7.86 -15.78
CA LYS A 242 -3.79 -9.17 -16.44
C LYS A 242 -2.74 -10.09 -15.82
N LYS A 243 -2.87 -11.41 -16.08
CA LYS A 243 -1.99 -12.45 -15.52
C LYS A 243 -0.51 -12.21 -15.80
N GLU A 244 -0.18 -11.67 -16.96
CA GLU A 244 1.19 -11.43 -17.39
C GLU A 244 1.86 -10.23 -16.68
N HIS A 245 1.08 -9.43 -15.95
CA HIS A 245 1.56 -8.28 -15.19
C HIS A 245 1.81 -8.66 -13.73
N THR A 246 2.88 -9.43 -13.52
CA THR A 246 3.31 -9.91 -12.19
C THR A 246 4.82 -9.87 -12.04
N GLY A 247 5.31 -9.84 -10.80
CA GLY A 247 6.74 -9.79 -10.47
C GLY A 247 7.41 -8.45 -10.80
N ARG A 248 6.64 -7.38 -10.90
CA ARG A 248 7.14 -6.07 -11.31
C ARG A 248 7.32 -5.14 -10.12
N ASN A 249 8.39 -4.34 -10.21
CA ASN A 249 8.66 -3.22 -9.31
C ASN A 249 8.34 -1.94 -10.08
N GLU A 250 7.15 -1.41 -9.87
CA GLU A 250 6.56 -0.36 -10.70
C GLU A 250 6.70 1.03 -10.05
N ILE A 251 6.72 2.04 -10.89
CA ILE A 251 6.61 3.45 -10.49
C ILE A 251 5.23 3.94 -10.94
N SER A 252 4.47 4.55 -10.04
CA SER A 252 3.10 5.01 -10.24
C SER A 252 2.89 5.80 -11.55
N LEU A 253 3.63 6.87 -11.74
CA LEU A 253 3.53 7.70 -12.94
C LEU A 253 3.88 6.94 -14.22
N ASN A 254 4.80 5.95 -14.14
CA ASN A 254 5.13 5.12 -15.29
C ASN A 254 3.97 4.18 -15.66
N ILE A 255 3.27 3.60 -14.67
CA ILE A 255 2.06 2.81 -14.91
C ILE A 255 1.03 3.67 -15.65
N VAL A 256 0.69 4.84 -15.11
CA VAL A 256 -0.31 5.74 -15.70
C VAL A 256 0.02 6.08 -17.14
N THR A 257 1.28 6.43 -17.41
CA THR A 257 1.73 6.84 -18.73
C THR A 257 1.76 5.66 -19.73
N GLN A 258 2.36 4.53 -19.35
CA GLN A 258 2.54 3.37 -20.22
C GLN A 258 1.21 2.67 -20.53
N GLN A 259 0.31 2.61 -19.53
CA GLN A 259 -1.00 2.01 -19.70
C GLN A 259 -2.05 3.01 -20.23
N ARG A 260 -1.66 4.29 -20.41
CA ARG A 260 -2.55 5.37 -20.88
C ARG A 260 -3.81 5.48 -20.03
N LEU A 261 -3.65 5.40 -18.72
CA LEU A 261 -4.77 5.47 -17.80
C LEU A 261 -5.31 6.90 -17.71
N THR A 262 -6.61 7.04 -17.64
CA THR A 262 -7.24 8.28 -17.22
C THR A 262 -7.22 8.31 -15.70
N VAL A 263 -6.45 9.22 -15.11
CA VAL A 263 -6.46 9.43 -13.66
C VAL A 263 -7.80 10.04 -13.28
N MET A 264 -8.52 9.39 -12.38
CA MET A 264 -9.81 9.85 -11.88
C MET A 264 -9.67 10.49 -10.51
N ASP A 265 -10.66 11.30 -10.12
CA ASP A 265 -10.81 11.69 -8.72
C ASP A 265 -11.02 10.46 -7.82
N LEU A 266 -10.83 10.62 -6.52
CA LEU A 266 -10.90 9.48 -5.59
C LEU A 266 -12.31 8.86 -5.47
N ASP A 267 -13.36 9.53 -5.94
CA ASP A 267 -14.71 8.99 -6.04
C ASP A 267 -14.99 8.31 -7.38
N GLY A 268 -14.05 8.36 -8.32
CA GLY A 268 -14.20 7.79 -9.67
C GLY A 268 -15.27 8.48 -10.51
N ARG A 269 -15.60 9.74 -10.21
CA ARG A 269 -16.70 10.47 -10.86
C ARG A 269 -16.25 11.30 -12.05
N SER A 270 -15.09 11.92 -11.95
CA SER A 270 -14.53 12.79 -12.97
C SER A 270 -13.03 12.61 -13.15
N PRO A 271 -12.50 12.86 -14.34
CA PRO A 271 -11.06 12.95 -14.52
C PRO A 271 -10.44 13.95 -13.55
N PHE A 272 -9.33 13.55 -12.92
CA PHE A 272 -8.55 14.40 -12.06
C PHE A 272 -7.91 15.53 -12.91
N SER A 273 -8.00 16.76 -12.44
CA SER A 273 -7.30 17.93 -13.00
C SER A 273 -6.45 18.54 -11.89
N GLU A 274 -5.17 18.75 -12.16
CA GLU A 274 -4.25 19.48 -11.27
C GLU A 274 -4.66 20.92 -11.07
#